data_63e1edd634d329783d73c89dcf7f076a
#
_entry.id   63e1edd634d329783d73c89dcf7f076a
#
_cell.length_a   1.000
_cell.length_b   1.000
_cell.length_c   1.000
_cell.angle_alpha   90.00
_cell.angle_beta   90.00
_cell.angle_gamma   90.00
#
_symmetry.space_group_name_H-M   'P 1'
#
loop_
_entity.id
_entity.type
_entity.pdbx_description
1 polymer ?
#
loop_
_entity_poly.entity_id
_entity_poly.type
_entity_poly.pdbx_seq_one_letter_code
_entity_poly.pdbx_strand_id
1 'polypeptide(L)'
;MKSRHGKKKRLTAAAVLLGILVIGWAVISYAAEDEYKVHHNITIDLGGGTCDKIYYQSQIDNGDNAGQWNDDLRIGEYLADRYGEYHTIIDYKASVPKADAVTSNYYDCVGVTPYVRIGAVSRDGYILKGWEVSGDKGWHTDYGKNGIRVEIGAYTEEDIVIKAIWERQTFTVHYSAGVAADRGIKAYLPDDEDAYYGRGDELTGFTEGASADNGLIFTGWSFDRYGDSGILEPEDLSDYNKDVTVYAILDYIITFDNNTDAEVTGYMENITSKLGSRIRLKGSSLSRKGYYLSGWNTKSDDTGKFYSTMSVVDLTPDDSGKAVLYAIWQPIFYEVHLYCNKPEESSEMMKIIDNSDWDWYEDEGYYSRFYTYDEEDELPCVSQLYSLTGWTGLGWETEDGTYVEGGVPGKLNLADKLGAVVDMSAVWKENIYNINIDSNGEYDAGSTIITGYEKENELPDPPLRPGYDFD
;
A
#
# COMPACT_ATOMS: atom_id res chain seq x y z
N MET A 1 5.64 16.30 13.69
CA MET A 1 4.24 16.56 14.14
C MET A 1 3.67 15.26 14.65
N LYS A 2 3.34 15.21 15.92
CA LYS A 2 2.98 13.97 16.64
C LYS A 2 1.55 13.58 16.32
N SER A 3 1.35 12.42 15.70
CA SER A 3 0.06 11.76 15.57
C SER A 3 -0.27 11.03 16.86
N ARG A 4 -1.39 11.42 17.49
CA ARG A 4 -1.93 10.78 18.69
C ARG A 4 -2.76 9.57 18.27
N HIS A 5 -2.27 8.38 18.56
CA HIS A 5 -3.09 7.18 18.59
C HIS A 5 -3.97 7.21 19.85
N GLY A 6 -5.27 7.36 19.64
CA GLY A 6 -6.27 7.21 20.69
C GLY A 6 -6.56 5.74 20.96
N LYS A 7 -5.96 5.19 22.00
CA LYS A 7 -6.35 3.89 22.54
C LYS A 7 -7.75 4.05 23.16
N LYS A 8 -8.75 3.42 22.54
CA LYS A 8 -10.04 3.17 23.19
C LYS A 8 -9.80 2.18 24.34
N LYS A 9 -9.83 2.67 25.56
CA LYS A 9 -9.87 1.83 26.76
C LYS A 9 -11.25 1.16 26.78
N ARG A 10 -11.30 -0.15 26.68
CA ARG A 10 -12.43 -0.95 27.11
C ARG A 10 -12.54 -0.76 28.63
N LEU A 11 -13.63 -0.16 29.10
CA LEU A 11 -13.98 -0.18 30.50
C LEU A 11 -14.53 -1.57 30.81
N THR A 12 -13.72 -2.39 31.42
CA THR A 12 -14.20 -3.54 32.18
C THR A 12 -14.82 -3.00 33.46
N ALA A 13 -16.12 -3.02 33.54
CA ALA A 13 -16.82 -2.77 34.79
C ALA A 13 -16.72 -4.01 35.69
N ALA A 14 -15.69 -4.05 36.49
CA ALA A 14 -15.60 -4.95 37.63
C ALA A 14 -15.90 -4.12 38.89
N ALA A 15 -17.11 -4.20 39.37
CA ALA A 15 -17.42 -3.81 40.73
C ALA A 15 -18.58 -4.69 41.19
N VAL A 16 -18.24 -5.85 41.64
CA VAL A 16 -19.14 -6.67 42.43
C VAL A 16 -18.91 -6.33 43.88
N LEU A 17 -19.84 -5.71 44.50
CA LEU A 17 -19.92 -5.68 45.98
C LEU A 17 -20.97 -6.69 46.38
N LEU A 18 -20.50 -7.78 47.02
CA LEU A 18 -21.33 -8.71 47.76
C LEU A 18 -22.16 -7.94 48.80
N GLY A 19 -23.47 -7.98 48.63
CA GLY A 19 -24.39 -7.65 49.67
C GLY A 19 -25.29 -8.84 49.91
N ILE A 20 -24.89 -9.75 50.77
CA ILE A 20 -25.78 -10.77 51.32
C ILE A 20 -26.74 -10.05 52.24
N LEU A 21 -27.93 -9.78 51.74
CA LEU A 21 -29.05 -9.40 52.60
C LEU A 21 -29.82 -10.67 52.95
N VAL A 22 -29.40 -11.25 54.05
CA VAL A 22 -30.22 -12.18 54.79
C VAL A 22 -31.38 -11.37 55.34
N ILE A 23 -32.50 -11.34 54.66
CA ILE A 23 -33.71 -10.80 55.20
C ILE A 23 -34.25 -11.84 56.20
N GLY A 24 -34.04 -11.48 57.49
CA GLY A 24 -34.49 -12.27 58.60
C GLY A 24 -35.98 -12.51 58.52
N TRP A 25 -36.36 -13.73 58.80
CA TRP A 25 -37.68 -14.20 59.03
C TRP A 25 -38.40 -13.32 60.08
N ALA A 26 -39.27 -12.44 59.69
CA ALA A 26 -40.25 -11.88 60.57
C ALA A 26 -41.52 -12.74 60.41
N VAL A 27 -41.60 -13.74 61.24
CA VAL A 27 -42.89 -14.45 61.46
C VAL A 27 -43.81 -13.49 62.20
N ILE A 28 -44.70 -12.82 61.48
CA ILE A 28 -45.85 -12.17 62.10
C ILE A 28 -46.96 -13.20 62.07
N SER A 29 -47.14 -13.89 63.19
CA SER A 29 -48.32 -14.74 63.41
C SER A 29 -49.50 -13.86 63.62
N TYR A 30 -50.36 -13.72 62.63
CA TYR A 30 -51.75 -13.33 62.82
C TYR A 30 -52.62 -14.59 62.75
N ALA A 31 -53.20 -14.93 63.86
CA ALA A 31 -54.24 -15.94 63.93
C ALA A 31 -55.50 -15.35 63.30
N ALA A 32 -55.89 -15.84 62.18
CA ALA A 32 -57.31 -15.90 61.70
C ALA A 32 -57.31 -16.61 60.31
N GLU A 33 -58.09 -17.68 60.25
CA GLU A 33 -58.43 -18.40 59.06
C GLU A 33 -57.28 -19.19 58.41
N ASP A 34 -57.41 -20.51 58.22
CA ASP A 34 -56.46 -21.45 57.65
C ASP A 34 -56.25 -21.15 56.15
N GLU A 35 -55.55 -20.04 55.86
CA GLU A 35 -55.09 -19.79 54.50
C GLU A 35 -53.85 -20.66 54.18
N TYR A 36 -53.96 -21.47 53.17
CA TYR A 36 -52.85 -22.28 52.64
C TYR A 36 -51.92 -21.39 51.86
N LYS A 37 -50.68 -21.30 52.33
CA LYS A 37 -49.60 -20.57 51.60
C LYS A 37 -48.73 -21.55 50.87
N VAL A 38 -48.53 -21.33 49.59
CA VAL A 38 -47.60 -22.10 48.76
C VAL A 38 -46.38 -21.25 48.45
N HIS A 39 -45.23 -21.83 48.64
CA HIS A 39 -43.94 -21.18 48.38
C HIS A 39 -43.25 -21.87 47.23
N HIS A 40 -42.85 -21.10 46.23
CA HIS A 40 -42.06 -21.61 45.12
C HIS A 40 -40.75 -20.82 45.00
N ASN A 41 -39.60 -21.50 44.89
CA ASN A 41 -38.38 -20.86 44.42
C ASN A 41 -38.38 -20.93 42.87
N ILE A 42 -38.24 -19.77 42.25
CA ILE A 42 -38.16 -19.68 40.80
C ILE A 42 -36.75 -19.30 40.46
N THR A 43 -36.07 -20.16 39.73
CA THR A 43 -34.76 -19.94 39.15
C THR A 43 -34.89 -19.65 37.67
N ILE A 44 -34.34 -18.54 37.21
CA ILE A 44 -34.30 -18.17 35.80
C ILE A 44 -32.85 -18.18 35.34
N ASP A 45 -32.49 -19.20 34.56
CA ASP A 45 -31.19 -19.33 33.95
C ASP A 45 -31.24 -18.86 32.50
N LEU A 46 -30.68 -17.70 32.20
CA LEU A 46 -30.58 -17.19 30.83
C LEU A 46 -29.37 -17.75 30.09
N GLY A 47 -28.57 -18.62 30.71
CA GLY A 47 -27.41 -19.25 30.10
C GLY A 47 -26.38 -18.24 29.57
N GLY A 48 -26.18 -17.09 30.26
CA GLY A 48 -25.32 -16.00 29.83
C GLY A 48 -25.96 -15.01 28.85
N GLY A 49 -27.23 -15.19 28.53
CA GLY A 49 -28.02 -14.23 27.78
C GLY A 49 -28.55 -13.07 28.65
N THR A 50 -29.22 -12.13 28.04
CA THR A 50 -29.92 -11.02 28.69
C THR A 50 -31.38 -11.02 28.31
N CYS A 51 -32.24 -10.45 29.14
CA CYS A 51 -33.64 -10.20 28.82
C CYS A 51 -33.99 -8.71 29.04
N ASP A 52 -34.99 -8.26 28.29
CA ASP A 52 -35.45 -6.90 28.41
C ASP A 52 -36.25 -6.68 29.70
N LYS A 53 -37.07 -7.67 30.09
CA LYS A 53 -37.97 -7.59 31.26
C LYS A 53 -38.33 -8.96 31.82
N ILE A 54 -38.51 -9.02 33.14
CA ILE A 54 -39.14 -10.15 33.86
C ILE A 54 -40.36 -9.63 34.58
N TYR A 55 -41.50 -10.24 34.37
CA TYR A 55 -42.75 -9.91 34.97
C TYR A 55 -43.24 -11.05 35.85
N TYR A 56 -43.79 -10.72 36.98
CA TYR A 56 -44.49 -11.65 37.82
C TYR A 56 -45.89 -11.12 38.11
N GLN A 57 -46.89 -11.97 38.00
CA GLN A 57 -48.24 -11.67 38.40
C GLN A 57 -48.67 -12.66 39.48
N SER A 58 -48.91 -12.17 40.70
CA SER A 58 -49.60 -12.90 41.77
C SER A 58 -51.08 -12.76 41.58
N GLN A 59 -51.81 -13.60 42.27
CA GLN A 59 -53.26 -13.52 42.36
C GLN A 59 -53.68 -12.14 42.85
N ILE A 60 -54.60 -11.48 42.16
CA ILE A 60 -55.22 -10.25 42.61
C ILE A 60 -56.45 -10.67 43.42
N ASP A 61 -56.49 -10.30 44.70
CA ASP A 61 -57.67 -10.41 45.52
C ASP A 61 -58.89 -9.75 44.84
N ASN A 62 -60.06 -10.37 44.91
CA ASN A 62 -61.31 -10.00 44.25
C ASN A 62 -61.83 -8.62 44.72
N GLY A 63 -61.13 -7.57 44.50
CA GLY A 63 -61.58 -6.22 44.60
C GLY A 63 -61.60 -5.57 43.23
N ASP A 64 -62.44 -4.63 42.95
CA ASP A 64 -62.88 -3.95 41.73
C ASP A 64 -61.85 -3.68 40.60
N ASN A 65 -60.70 -4.35 40.57
CA ASN A 65 -59.62 -4.20 39.60
C ASN A 65 -59.27 -5.48 38.86
N ALA A 66 -60.18 -6.41 38.71
CA ALA A 66 -59.98 -7.58 37.87
C ALA A 66 -59.68 -7.15 36.40
N GLY A 67 -58.42 -7.16 36.02
CA GLY A 67 -57.97 -6.81 34.66
C GLY A 67 -56.99 -5.65 34.54
N GLN A 68 -56.60 -5.00 35.59
CA GLN A 68 -55.48 -4.01 35.55
C GLN A 68 -54.15 -4.75 35.71
N TRP A 69 -53.35 -4.67 34.71
CA TRP A 69 -51.95 -5.11 34.72
C TRP A 69 -51.18 -4.17 35.65
N ASN A 70 -50.63 -4.71 36.73
CA ASN A 70 -49.76 -3.93 37.57
C ASN A 70 -48.31 -4.03 36.99
N ASP A 71 -48.02 -3.12 36.09
CA ASP A 71 -46.70 -3.02 35.45
C ASP A 71 -45.55 -2.67 36.43
N ASP A 72 -45.90 -2.36 37.69
CA ASP A 72 -44.96 -1.87 38.69
C ASP A 72 -44.38 -2.92 39.63
N LEU A 73 -44.80 -4.17 39.54
CA LEU A 73 -44.06 -5.24 40.22
C LEU A 73 -42.81 -5.58 39.45
N ARG A 74 -41.89 -4.66 39.38
CA ARG A 74 -40.49 -5.02 39.17
C ARG A 74 -40.13 -5.93 40.35
N ILE A 75 -39.97 -7.20 40.06
CA ILE A 75 -39.23 -8.07 40.94
C ILE A 75 -37.84 -7.43 41.01
N GLY A 76 -37.45 -6.96 42.20
CA GLY A 76 -36.39 -6.03 42.47
C GLY A 76 -35.11 -6.29 41.64
N GLU A 77 -34.22 -5.31 41.57
CA GLU A 77 -32.97 -5.41 40.85
C GLU A 77 -32.32 -6.77 41.09
N TYR A 78 -32.46 -7.66 40.07
CA TYR A 78 -31.86 -9.00 40.13
C TYR A 78 -30.35 -8.83 39.95
N LEU A 79 -29.64 -9.14 41.00
CA LEU A 79 -28.25 -9.43 40.90
C LEU A 79 -28.14 -10.79 40.16
N ALA A 80 -27.87 -10.74 38.87
CA ALA A 80 -27.39 -11.93 38.17
C ALA A 80 -26.18 -12.44 38.92
N ASP A 81 -26.19 -13.71 39.27
CA ASP A 81 -25.00 -14.32 39.81
C ASP A 81 -23.85 -14.34 38.74
N ARG A 82 -22.70 -14.89 39.13
CA ARG A 82 -21.53 -15.00 38.27
C ARG A 82 -21.80 -15.74 36.94
N TYR A 83 -22.92 -16.46 36.84
CA TYR A 83 -23.30 -17.30 35.72
C TYR A 83 -24.53 -16.78 34.98
N GLY A 84 -25.10 -15.64 35.36
CA GLY A 84 -26.31 -15.05 34.77
C GLY A 84 -27.59 -15.73 35.18
N GLU A 85 -27.61 -16.38 36.34
CA GLU A 85 -28.82 -16.96 36.94
C GLU A 85 -29.58 -15.94 37.77
N TYR A 86 -30.90 -15.93 37.62
CA TYR A 86 -31.82 -15.06 38.39
C TYR A 86 -32.64 -15.92 39.30
N HIS A 87 -32.61 -15.62 40.58
CA HIS A 87 -33.35 -16.34 41.61
C HIS A 87 -34.38 -15.42 42.22
N THR A 88 -35.58 -15.95 42.42
CA THR A 88 -36.63 -15.25 43.16
C THR A 88 -37.48 -16.25 43.94
N ILE A 89 -37.98 -15.80 45.07
CA ILE A 89 -38.94 -16.55 45.87
C ILE A 89 -40.30 -15.88 45.70
N ILE A 90 -41.30 -16.66 45.29
CA ILE A 90 -42.63 -16.17 45.07
C ILE A 90 -43.54 -16.83 46.11
N ASP A 91 -44.13 -15.98 46.96
CA ASP A 91 -45.15 -16.36 47.91
C ASP A 91 -46.50 -15.90 47.39
N TYR A 92 -47.46 -16.77 47.34
CA TYR A 92 -48.83 -16.37 47.07
C TYR A 92 -49.81 -17.07 48.02
N LYS A 93 -50.92 -16.42 48.22
CA LYS A 93 -51.99 -16.95 49.06
C LYS A 93 -53.02 -17.65 48.17
N ALA A 94 -53.28 -18.93 48.47
CA ALA A 94 -54.46 -19.59 47.94
C ALA A 94 -55.68 -19.19 48.80
N SER A 95 -56.69 -18.70 48.16
CA SER A 95 -57.91 -18.27 48.85
C SER A 95 -58.85 -19.42 49.28
N VAL A 96 -58.37 -20.63 49.28
CA VAL A 96 -59.15 -21.85 49.59
C VAL A 96 -58.68 -22.42 50.90
N PRO A 97 -59.60 -22.80 51.79
CA PRO A 97 -59.26 -23.53 53.00
C PRO A 97 -58.54 -24.84 52.68
N LYS A 98 -57.49 -25.15 53.46
CA LYS A 98 -56.64 -26.31 53.27
C LYS A 98 -57.44 -27.64 53.20
N ALA A 99 -58.58 -27.69 53.88
CA ALA A 99 -59.47 -28.86 53.86
C ALA A 99 -60.15 -29.07 52.51
N ASP A 100 -60.41 -28.03 51.77
CA ASP A 100 -61.14 -28.08 50.51
C ASP A 100 -60.20 -28.15 49.27
N ALA A 101 -58.94 -27.81 49.45
CA ALA A 101 -57.94 -27.86 48.38
C ALA A 101 -57.66 -29.25 47.83
N VAL A 102 -58.00 -30.28 48.62
CA VAL A 102 -57.78 -31.70 48.22
C VAL A 102 -59.00 -32.30 47.48
N THR A 103 -60.16 -31.62 47.53
CA THR A 103 -61.45 -32.23 47.02
C THR A 103 -62.16 -31.35 45.99
N SER A 104 -61.82 -30.11 45.78
CA SER A 104 -62.51 -29.24 44.82
C SER A 104 -61.87 -29.30 43.44
N ASN A 105 -62.72 -29.32 42.43
CA ASN A 105 -62.26 -29.19 41.04
C ASN A 105 -61.56 -27.82 40.89
N TYR A 106 -60.41 -27.87 40.32
CA TYR A 106 -59.49 -26.78 40.03
C TYR A 106 -60.13 -25.45 39.54
N TYR A 107 -61.33 -25.52 39.00
CA TYR A 107 -62.07 -24.41 38.42
C TYR A 107 -62.79 -23.48 39.43
N ASP A 108 -62.99 -23.93 40.64
CA ASP A 108 -63.79 -23.14 41.59
C ASP A 108 -62.97 -22.24 42.49
N CYS A 109 -61.68 -22.30 42.44
CA CYS A 109 -60.88 -21.78 43.53
C CYS A 109 -60.18 -20.45 43.32
N VAL A 110 -60.00 -19.96 42.11
CA VAL A 110 -59.21 -18.71 41.96
C VAL A 110 -59.43 -18.06 40.61
N GLY A 111 -59.65 -16.77 40.62
CA GLY A 111 -59.84 -15.97 39.40
C GLY A 111 -58.65 -15.74 38.52
N VAL A 112 -57.42 -15.97 38.97
CA VAL A 112 -56.19 -15.72 38.17
C VAL A 112 -55.08 -16.67 38.62
N THR A 113 -54.52 -17.42 37.68
CA THR A 113 -53.31 -18.25 37.90
C THR A 113 -52.08 -17.36 37.92
N PRO A 114 -51.25 -17.41 38.96
CA PRO A 114 -50.00 -16.65 39.00
C PRO A 114 -49.08 -17.14 37.89
N TYR A 115 -48.27 -16.24 37.33
CA TYR A 115 -47.35 -16.57 36.30
C TYR A 115 -46.08 -15.72 36.33
N VAL A 116 -44.99 -16.24 35.77
CA VAL A 116 -43.78 -15.50 35.44
C VAL A 116 -43.70 -15.34 33.93
N ARG A 117 -43.41 -14.18 33.47
CA ARG A 117 -43.13 -13.89 32.07
C ARG A 117 -41.73 -13.28 31.92
N ILE A 118 -40.89 -13.92 31.10
CA ILE A 118 -39.62 -13.42 30.66
C ILE A 118 -39.87 -12.77 29.30
N GLY A 119 -39.42 -11.53 29.13
CA GLY A 119 -39.56 -10.77 27.90
C GLY A 119 -38.57 -11.24 26.83
N ALA A 120 -38.25 -10.35 25.88
CA ALA A 120 -37.34 -10.67 24.82
C ALA A 120 -35.93 -10.96 25.36
N VAL A 121 -35.31 -12.01 24.83
CA VAL A 121 -33.97 -12.46 25.23
C VAL A 121 -32.99 -12.37 24.07
N SER A 122 -31.75 -12.06 24.42
CA SER A 122 -30.65 -12.02 23.47
C SER A 122 -29.37 -12.53 24.10
N ARG A 123 -28.53 -13.12 23.28
CA ARG A 123 -27.16 -13.48 23.62
C ARG A 123 -26.30 -13.32 22.39
N ASP A 124 -25.23 -12.49 22.50
CA ASP A 124 -24.33 -12.24 21.38
C ASP A 124 -23.70 -13.54 20.86
N GLY A 125 -23.80 -13.76 19.56
CA GLY A 125 -23.27 -14.95 18.90
C GLY A 125 -24.03 -16.23 19.14
N TYR A 126 -25.26 -16.16 19.66
CA TYR A 126 -26.08 -17.34 19.91
C TYR A 126 -27.52 -17.14 19.40
N ILE A 127 -28.14 -18.25 19.00
CA ILE A 127 -29.55 -18.33 18.63
C ILE A 127 -30.28 -19.07 19.71
N LEU A 128 -31.40 -18.52 20.20
CA LEU A 128 -32.27 -19.23 21.13
C LEU A 128 -32.93 -20.41 20.41
N LYS A 129 -32.74 -21.60 20.93
CA LYS A 129 -33.37 -22.84 20.43
C LYS A 129 -34.70 -23.14 21.11
N GLY A 130 -34.91 -22.59 22.28
CA GLY A 130 -36.15 -22.80 23.06
C GLY A 130 -35.89 -22.63 24.55
N TRP A 131 -36.87 -23.08 25.33
CA TRP A 131 -36.86 -22.99 26.77
C TRP A 131 -37.06 -24.38 27.38
N GLU A 132 -36.37 -24.64 28.45
CA GLU A 132 -36.58 -25.81 29.31
C GLU A 132 -37.19 -25.32 30.62
N VAL A 133 -38.32 -25.92 30.99
CA VAL A 133 -39.02 -25.61 32.25
C VAL A 133 -39.13 -26.91 33.03
N SER A 134 -38.65 -26.90 34.26
CA SER A 134 -38.71 -28.03 35.19
C SER A 134 -39.31 -27.60 36.53
N GLY A 135 -39.83 -28.57 37.30
CA GLY A 135 -40.52 -28.31 38.57
C GLY A 135 -42.03 -28.36 38.40
N ASP A 136 -42.76 -27.51 39.11
CA ASP A 136 -44.22 -27.49 39.04
C ASP A 136 -44.71 -27.22 37.63
N LYS A 137 -45.33 -28.22 37.03
CA LYS A 137 -45.74 -28.22 35.62
C LYS A 137 -47.04 -27.48 35.39
N GLY A 138 -47.03 -26.17 35.73
CA GLY A 138 -48.00 -25.26 35.16
C GLY A 138 -47.86 -25.20 33.63
N TRP A 139 -48.84 -24.61 32.99
CA TRP A 139 -48.77 -24.40 31.54
C TRP A 139 -47.71 -23.34 31.23
N HIS A 140 -46.93 -23.59 30.16
CA HIS A 140 -46.02 -22.57 29.65
C HIS A 140 -46.28 -22.30 28.17
N THR A 141 -46.01 -21.06 27.77
CA THR A 141 -46.09 -20.65 26.37
C THR A 141 -44.76 -20.07 25.96
N ASP A 142 -44.08 -20.75 25.03
CA ASP A 142 -42.84 -20.30 24.44
C ASP A 142 -43.14 -19.32 23.30
N TYR A 143 -42.60 -18.10 23.37
CA TYR A 143 -42.68 -17.10 22.32
C TYR A 143 -41.36 -16.97 21.55
N GLY A 144 -40.44 -17.93 21.65
CA GLY A 144 -39.14 -17.94 21.06
C GLY A 144 -38.30 -16.79 21.64
N LYS A 145 -37.62 -16.04 20.77
CA LYS A 145 -36.80 -14.88 21.18
C LYS A 145 -37.57 -13.75 21.89
N ASN A 146 -38.90 -13.76 21.81
CA ASN A 146 -39.75 -12.82 22.50
C ASN A 146 -40.09 -13.26 23.95
N GLY A 147 -39.45 -14.33 24.43
CA GLY A 147 -39.52 -14.79 25.79
C GLY A 147 -40.43 -15.98 26.02
N ILE A 148 -40.79 -16.20 27.30
CA ILE A 148 -41.64 -17.30 27.76
C ILE A 148 -42.57 -16.81 28.85
N ARG A 149 -43.76 -17.40 28.93
CA ARG A 149 -44.68 -17.28 30.05
C ARG A 149 -44.86 -18.65 30.70
N VAL A 150 -44.62 -18.73 31.99
CA VAL A 150 -44.75 -19.92 32.81
C VAL A 150 -45.85 -19.69 33.87
N GLU A 151 -46.91 -20.48 33.87
CA GLU A 151 -47.96 -20.47 34.89
C GLU A 151 -47.53 -21.31 36.08
N ILE A 152 -47.74 -20.84 37.27
CA ILE A 152 -47.32 -21.46 38.53
C ILE A 152 -48.48 -22.26 39.08
N GLY A 153 -48.26 -23.54 39.34
CA GLY A 153 -49.27 -24.42 39.91
C GLY A 153 -49.64 -23.98 41.34
N ALA A 154 -50.97 -24.09 41.65
CA ALA A 154 -51.47 -23.53 42.90
C ALA A 154 -51.34 -24.49 44.12
N TYR A 155 -50.96 -25.75 43.86
CA TYR A 155 -51.07 -26.80 44.87
C TYR A 155 -49.81 -27.63 45.12
N THR A 156 -48.71 -27.27 44.47
CA THR A 156 -47.43 -27.93 44.67
C THR A 156 -46.40 -26.97 45.21
N GLU A 157 -45.46 -27.45 46.01
CA GLU A 157 -44.35 -26.67 46.59
C GLU A 157 -43.04 -26.98 45.87
N GLU A 158 -43.09 -27.39 44.60
CA GLU A 158 -41.90 -27.69 43.84
C GLU A 158 -41.25 -26.41 43.29
N ASP A 159 -39.93 -26.37 43.37
CA ASP A 159 -39.15 -25.29 42.79
C ASP A 159 -39.23 -25.32 41.26
N ILE A 160 -39.34 -24.16 40.64
CA ILE A 160 -39.41 -24.00 39.19
C ILE A 160 -38.12 -23.51 38.65
N VAL A 161 -37.57 -24.16 37.64
CA VAL A 161 -36.40 -23.75 36.90
C VAL A 161 -36.78 -23.45 35.45
N ILE A 162 -36.54 -22.24 35.01
CA ILE A 162 -36.77 -21.77 33.64
C ILE A 162 -35.40 -21.52 33.00
N LYS A 163 -35.03 -22.27 31.96
CA LYS A 163 -33.74 -22.23 31.35
C LYS A 163 -33.83 -21.90 29.88
N ALA A 164 -33.05 -20.89 29.44
CA ALA A 164 -32.88 -20.60 28.03
C ALA A 164 -31.84 -21.52 27.40
N ILE A 165 -32.20 -22.17 26.30
CA ILE A 165 -31.35 -23.07 25.56
C ILE A 165 -30.81 -22.38 24.33
N TRP A 166 -29.51 -22.20 24.31
CA TRP A 166 -28.80 -21.49 23.25
C TRP A 166 -27.96 -22.43 22.38
N GLU A 167 -27.90 -22.12 21.10
CA GLU A 167 -26.98 -22.73 20.16
C GLU A 167 -26.03 -21.63 19.67
N ARG A 168 -24.73 -21.89 19.60
CA ARG A 168 -23.79 -20.97 19.03
C ARG A 168 -24.10 -20.71 17.57
N GLN A 169 -24.00 -19.45 17.16
CA GLN A 169 -24.07 -19.05 15.76
C GLN A 169 -22.82 -19.52 15.03
N THR A 170 -22.97 -20.18 13.91
CA THR A 170 -21.89 -20.53 13.00
C THR A 170 -21.89 -19.57 11.83
N PHE A 171 -20.73 -19.39 11.22
CA PHE A 171 -20.52 -18.69 9.96
C PHE A 171 -19.46 -19.43 9.16
N THR A 172 -19.54 -19.33 7.84
CA THR A 172 -18.54 -19.94 6.94
C THR A 172 -17.55 -18.89 6.50
N VAL A 173 -16.26 -19.21 6.56
CA VAL A 173 -15.17 -18.41 6.00
C VAL A 173 -14.83 -18.96 4.64
N HIS A 174 -15.05 -18.16 3.61
CA HIS A 174 -14.69 -18.46 2.23
C HIS A 174 -13.34 -17.88 1.89
N TYR A 175 -12.41 -18.71 1.42
CA TYR A 175 -11.09 -18.30 1.02
C TYR A 175 -11.05 -18.00 -0.49
N SER A 176 -10.59 -16.81 -0.86
CA SER A 176 -10.57 -16.35 -2.25
C SER A 176 -9.18 -15.95 -2.69
N ALA A 177 -8.81 -16.31 -3.92
CA ALA A 177 -7.55 -15.88 -4.54
C ALA A 177 -7.49 -14.37 -4.89
N GLY A 178 -8.62 -13.66 -4.80
CA GLY A 178 -8.66 -12.23 -5.04
C GLY A 178 -8.11 -11.82 -6.40
N VAL A 179 -7.13 -10.92 -6.39
CA VAL A 179 -6.51 -10.36 -7.61
C VAL A 179 -5.79 -11.41 -8.45
N ALA A 180 -5.26 -12.48 -7.84
CA ALA A 180 -4.61 -13.55 -8.59
C ALA A 180 -5.57 -14.21 -9.58
N ALA A 181 -6.81 -14.50 -9.14
CA ALA A 181 -7.83 -15.05 -10.02
C ALA A 181 -8.17 -14.13 -11.19
N ASP A 182 -8.27 -12.82 -10.96
CA ASP A 182 -8.53 -11.84 -12.02
C ASP A 182 -7.44 -11.80 -13.08
N ARG A 183 -6.20 -12.08 -12.69
CA ARG A 183 -5.04 -12.11 -13.57
C ARG A 183 -4.75 -13.48 -14.18
N GLY A 184 -5.62 -14.46 -13.91
CA GLY A 184 -5.47 -15.82 -14.42
C GLY A 184 -4.34 -16.60 -13.74
N ILE A 185 -3.86 -16.14 -12.59
CA ILE A 185 -2.83 -16.81 -11.80
C ILE A 185 -3.52 -17.86 -10.93
N LYS A 186 -3.07 -19.11 -11.04
CA LYS A 186 -3.59 -20.20 -10.23
C LYS A 186 -3.06 -20.08 -8.80
N ALA A 187 -3.98 -19.95 -7.85
CA ALA A 187 -3.70 -20.01 -6.44
C ALA A 187 -4.26 -21.28 -5.82
N TYR A 188 -3.59 -21.75 -4.78
CA TYR A 188 -4.01 -22.91 -3.96
C TYR A 188 -4.42 -22.32 -2.61
N LEU A 189 -5.68 -22.54 -2.27
CA LEU A 189 -6.33 -21.97 -1.11
C LEU A 189 -6.70 -23.10 -0.14
N PRO A 190 -6.84 -22.82 1.15
CA PRO A 190 -7.53 -23.70 2.07
C PRO A 190 -8.97 -23.95 1.63
N ASP A 191 -9.55 -25.07 2.07
CA ASP A 191 -10.98 -25.31 1.95
C ASP A 191 -11.75 -24.30 2.82
N ASP A 192 -12.99 -23.98 2.42
CA ASP A 192 -13.87 -23.15 3.24
C ASP A 192 -14.11 -23.80 4.61
N GLU A 193 -14.11 -23.00 5.66
CA GLU A 193 -14.21 -23.48 7.03
C GLU A 193 -15.41 -22.90 7.75
N ASP A 194 -16.08 -23.73 8.56
CA ASP A 194 -17.10 -23.27 9.50
C ASP A 194 -16.45 -22.86 10.82
N ALA A 195 -16.76 -21.68 11.26
CA ALA A 195 -16.32 -21.14 12.54
C ALA A 195 -17.51 -20.83 13.43
N TYR A 196 -17.25 -20.68 14.72
CA TYR A 196 -18.23 -20.29 15.71
C TYR A 196 -17.96 -18.88 16.18
N TYR A 197 -19.00 -18.14 16.48
CA TYR A 197 -18.87 -16.87 17.14
C TYR A 197 -17.98 -16.96 18.40
N GLY A 198 -17.00 -16.07 18.50
CA GLY A 198 -16.02 -16.07 19.58
C GLY A 198 -14.88 -17.08 19.44
N ARG A 199 -14.74 -17.75 18.29
CA ARG A 199 -13.74 -18.80 18.04
C ARG A 199 -13.04 -18.67 16.69
N GLY A 200 -12.67 -17.42 16.33
CA GLY A 200 -11.88 -17.17 15.12
C GLY A 200 -10.48 -17.80 15.16
N ASP A 201 -9.95 -18.04 16.34
CA ASP A 201 -8.64 -18.69 16.58
C ASP A 201 -8.59 -20.17 16.19
N GLU A 202 -9.72 -20.81 15.92
CA GLU A 202 -9.80 -22.19 15.49
C GLU A 202 -9.69 -22.37 13.96
N LEU A 203 -9.61 -21.27 13.20
CA LEU A 203 -9.52 -21.30 11.74
C LEU A 203 -8.15 -21.77 11.27
N THR A 204 -8.10 -22.95 10.63
CA THR A 204 -6.84 -23.56 10.15
C THR A 204 -6.31 -22.88 8.90
N GLY A 205 -7.18 -22.35 8.05
CA GLY A 205 -6.81 -21.65 6.82
C GLY A 205 -5.97 -20.41 7.03
N PHE A 206 -6.02 -19.79 8.22
CA PHE A 206 -5.12 -18.69 8.58
C PHE A 206 -3.68 -19.19 8.83
N THR A 207 -3.54 -20.41 9.36
CA THR A 207 -2.23 -21.05 9.60
C THR A 207 -1.67 -21.68 8.33
N GLU A 208 -2.51 -22.33 7.54
CA GLU A 208 -2.13 -22.96 6.28
C GLU A 208 -1.74 -21.92 5.23
N GLY A 209 -2.48 -20.80 5.21
CA GLY A 209 -2.29 -19.72 4.27
C GLY A 209 -2.68 -20.11 2.84
N ALA A 210 -2.19 -19.31 1.89
CA ALA A 210 -2.35 -19.57 0.47
C ALA A 210 -0.99 -19.71 -0.22
N SER A 211 -0.96 -20.41 -1.34
CA SER A 211 0.17 -20.39 -2.25
C SER A 211 -0.31 -20.17 -3.68
N ALA A 212 0.59 -19.78 -4.56
CA ALA A 212 0.26 -19.60 -5.95
C ALA A 212 1.38 -20.14 -6.83
N ASP A 213 1.03 -20.54 -8.05
CA ASP A 213 2.02 -20.71 -9.09
C ASP A 213 2.78 -19.38 -9.26
N ASN A 214 3.84 -19.36 -9.98
CA ASN A 214 4.59 -18.13 -10.28
C ASN A 214 5.38 -17.52 -9.10
N GLY A 215 5.68 -18.27 -8.05
CA GLY A 215 6.57 -17.83 -6.97
C GLY A 215 6.11 -16.59 -6.20
N LEU A 216 4.80 -16.30 -6.21
CA LEU A 216 4.22 -15.22 -5.41
C LEU A 216 4.32 -15.53 -3.93
N ILE A 217 4.45 -14.50 -3.12
CA ILE A 217 4.61 -14.61 -1.68
C ILE A 217 3.28 -14.30 -1.01
N PHE A 218 2.73 -15.28 -0.29
CA PHE A 218 1.56 -15.04 0.53
C PHE A 218 1.93 -14.20 1.75
N THR A 219 1.18 -13.11 1.97
CA THR A 219 1.43 -12.14 3.05
C THR A 219 0.38 -12.23 4.14
N GLY A 220 -0.83 -12.70 3.80
CA GLY A 220 -1.93 -12.86 4.75
C GLY A 220 -3.29 -12.75 4.07
N TRP A 221 -4.33 -12.79 4.90
CA TRP A 221 -5.71 -12.63 4.47
C TRP A 221 -6.20 -11.20 4.70
N SER A 222 -7.17 -10.73 3.91
CA SER A 222 -7.78 -9.40 4.05
C SER A 222 -9.26 -9.44 3.72
N PHE A 223 -10.06 -8.52 4.28
CA PHE A 223 -11.48 -8.38 3.93
C PHE A 223 -11.68 -7.78 2.54
N ASP A 224 -10.72 -7.06 2.02
CA ASP A 224 -10.77 -6.58 0.65
C ASP A 224 -9.68 -7.21 -0.22
N ARG A 225 -9.97 -7.34 -1.50
CA ARG A 225 -9.13 -8.03 -2.48
C ARG A 225 -7.76 -7.40 -2.74
N TYR A 226 -7.56 -6.13 -2.36
CA TYR A 226 -6.30 -5.39 -2.54
C TYR A 226 -5.49 -5.28 -1.24
N GLY A 227 -6.07 -5.72 -0.11
CA GLY A 227 -5.43 -5.63 1.20
C GLY A 227 -5.36 -4.21 1.75
N ASP A 228 -6.25 -3.31 1.30
CA ASP A 228 -6.30 -1.92 1.77
C ASP A 228 -6.89 -1.83 3.17
N SER A 229 -7.74 -2.78 3.56
CA SER A 229 -8.27 -2.92 4.94
C SER A 229 -7.25 -3.46 5.95
N GLY A 230 -6.07 -3.87 5.49
CA GLY A 230 -5.02 -4.48 6.29
C GLY A 230 -5.06 -6.01 6.25
N ILE A 231 -4.03 -6.61 6.87
CA ILE A 231 -3.96 -8.06 7.05
C ILE A 231 -4.75 -8.43 8.29
N LEU A 232 -5.51 -9.51 8.18
CA LEU A 232 -6.36 -10.05 9.24
C LEU A 232 -5.58 -11.01 10.13
N GLU A 233 -5.89 -10.92 11.42
CA GLU A 233 -5.58 -11.97 12.38
C GLU A 233 -6.85 -12.83 12.61
N PRO A 234 -6.74 -14.10 13.03
CA PRO A 234 -7.90 -14.96 13.26
C PRO A 234 -8.93 -14.35 14.24
N GLU A 235 -8.46 -13.59 15.21
CA GLU A 235 -9.28 -12.91 16.21
C GLU A 235 -10.20 -11.83 15.62
N ASP A 236 -9.84 -11.26 14.48
CA ASP A 236 -10.67 -10.26 13.79
C ASP A 236 -12.01 -10.86 13.32
N LEU A 237 -12.10 -12.18 13.21
CA LEU A 237 -13.31 -12.92 12.87
C LEU A 237 -14.12 -13.36 14.08
N SER A 238 -13.65 -13.12 15.30
CA SER A 238 -14.33 -13.59 16.53
C SER A 238 -15.73 -13.00 16.71
N ASP A 239 -15.97 -11.78 16.23
CA ASP A 239 -17.27 -11.11 16.35
C ASP A 239 -18.19 -11.35 15.14
N TYR A 240 -17.78 -12.22 14.19
CA TYR A 240 -18.57 -12.52 13.00
C TYR A 240 -19.68 -13.53 13.30
N ASN A 241 -20.83 -13.26 12.69
CA ASN A 241 -22.04 -14.09 12.82
C ASN A 241 -22.72 -14.33 11.46
N LYS A 242 -22.01 -14.07 10.38
CA LYS A 242 -22.46 -14.28 9.00
C LYS A 242 -21.27 -14.73 8.17
N ASP A 243 -21.56 -15.47 7.11
CA ASP A 243 -20.55 -15.88 6.14
C ASP A 243 -19.73 -14.70 5.65
N VAL A 244 -18.43 -14.92 5.53
CA VAL A 244 -17.46 -13.90 5.15
C VAL A 244 -16.49 -14.45 4.12
N THR A 245 -16.12 -13.62 3.16
CA THR A 245 -15.04 -13.94 2.21
C THR A 245 -13.78 -13.19 2.61
N VAL A 246 -12.68 -13.92 2.74
CA VAL A 246 -11.34 -13.36 2.93
C VAL A 246 -10.51 -13.60 1.68
N TYR A 247 -9.68 -12.60 1.33
CA TYR A 247 -8.90 -12.60 0.11
C TYR A 247 -7.42 -12.77 0.40
N ALA A 248 -6.79 -13.70 -0.32
CA ALA A 248 -5.34 -13.88 -0.24
C ALA A 248 -4.61 -12.65 -0.78
N ILE A 249 -3.75 -12.07 0.02
CA ILE A 249 -2.85 -11.00 -0.38
C ILE A 249 -1.53 -11.64 -0.75
N LEU A 250 -1.17 -11.46 -2.00
CA LEU A 250 0.02 -12.04 -2.62
C LEU A 250 0.95 -10.94 -3.08
N ASP A 251 2.20 -11.02 -2.68
CA ASP A 251 3.25 -10.09 -3.06
C ASP A 251 4.11 -10.67 -4.17
N TYR A 252 4.71 -9.80 -4.97
CA TYR A 252 5.71 -10.10 -5.99
C TYR A 252 6.89 -9.15 -5.90
N ILE A 253 7.99 -9.52 -6.56
CA ILE A 253 9.20 -8.71 -6.54
C ILE A 253 9.35 -8.00 -7.89
N ILE A 254 9.56 -6.69 -7.87
CA ILE A 254 9.97 -5.90 -9.02
C ILE A 254 11.49 -5.81 -8.99
N THR A 255 12.12 -6.25 -10.04
CA THR A 255 13.57 -6.20 -10.24
C THR A 255 13.92 -5.24 -11.38
N PHE A 256 15.11 -4.68 -11.33
CA PHE A 256 15.59 -3.71 -12.29
C PHE A 256 16.82 -4.27 -13.00
N ASP A 257 16.76 -4.33 -14.33
CA ASP A 257 17.86 -4.77 -15.18
C ASP A 257 18.46 -3.55 -15.89
N ASN A 258 19.77 -3.43 -15.86
CA ASN A 258 20.47 -2.32 -16.50
C ASN A 258 20.35 -2.32 -18.03
N ASN A 259 19.96 -3.43 -18.62
CA ASN A 259 19.72 -3.60 -20.06
C ASN A 259 20.88 -3.13 -20.94
N THR A 260 22.10 -3.40 -20.51
CA THR A 260 23.34 -3.06 -21.25
C THR A 260 24.51 -3.86 -20.70
N ASP A 261 25.46 -4.20 -21.58
CA ASP A 261 26.75 -4.79 -21.21
C ASP A 261 27.79 -3.72 -20.81
N ALA A 262 27.50 -2.42 -21.04
CA ALA A 262 28.38 -1.33 -20.65
C ALA A 262 28.38 -1.15 -19.14
N GLU A 263 29.45 -0.54 -18.63
CA GLU A 263 29.57 -0.20 -17.22
C GLU A 263 28.47 0.79 -16.79
N VAL A 264 27.75 0.41 -15.74
CA VAL A 264 26.73 1.25 -15.09
C VAL A 264 27.11 1.38 -13.63
N THR A 265 27.14 2.60 -13.13
CA THR A 265 27.34 2.89 -11.71
C THR A 265 26.00 3.17 -11.03
N GLY A 266 25.97 3.05 -9.70
CA GLY A 266 24.73 3.14 -8.94
C GLY A 266 23.93 1.83 -8.97
N TYR A 267 22.75 1.84 -8.38
CA TYR A 267 21.85 0.68 -8.35
C TYR A 267 20.40 1.10 -8.11
N MET A 268 19.48 0.22 -8.46
CA MET A 268 18.07 0.28 -8.09
C MET A 268 17.76 -0.89 -7.16
N GLU A 269 17.20 -0.59 -5.99
CA GLU A 269 16.74 -1.63 -5.07
C GLU A 269 15.49 -2.31 -5.62
N ASN A 270 15.43 -3.64 -5.46
CA ASN A 270 14.20 -4.39 -5.74
C ASN A 270 13.07 -3.89 -4.85
N ILE A 271 11.85 -3.96 -5.37
CA ILE A 271 10.65 -3.51 -4.68
C ILE A 271 9.72 -4.70 -4.51
N THR A 272 9.30 -4.97 -3.27
CA THR A 272 8.19 -5.88 -3.01
C THR A 272 6.88 -5.11 -3.11
N SER A 273 5.92 -5.64 -3.85
CA SER A 273 4.63 -5.01 -4.09
C SER A 273 3.50 -6.02 -4.05
N LYS A 274 2.37 -5.61 -3.51
CA LYS A 274 1.14 -6.40 -3.56
C LYS A 274 0.66 -6.55 -5.00
N LEU A 275 0.23 -7.76 -5.36
CA LEU A 275 -0.37 -8.03 -6.66
C LEU A 275 -1.64 -7.16 -6.85
N GLY A 276 -1.68 -6.42 -7.95
CA GLY A 276 -2.78 -5.50 -8.26
C GLY A 276 -2.63 -4.10 -7.70
N SER A 277 -1.63 -3.85 -6.87
CA SER A 277 -1.35 -2.51 -6.38
C SER A 277 -0.62 -1.67 -7.42
N ARG A 278 -0.89 -0.37 -7.38
CA ARG A 278 -0.19 0.63 -8.18
C ARG A 278 0.87 1.29 -7.32
N ILE A 279 2.13 1.17 -7.73
CA ILE A 279 3.24 1.78 -7.00
C ILE A 279 3.92 2.86 -7.83
N ARG A 280 4.44 3.87 -7.14
CA ARG A 280 5.30 4.87 -7.76
C ARG A 280 6.76 4.43 -7.66
N LEU A 281 7.43 4.32 -8.81
CA LEU A 281 8.86 4.06 -8.87
C LEU A 281 9.63 5.21 -8.20
N LYS A 282 10.67 4.87 -7.47
CA LYS A 282 11.62 5.85 -6.91
C LYS A 282 12.54 6.39 -8.01
N GLY A 283 13.16 7.52 -7.77
CA GLY A 283 14.24 8.02 -8.62
C GLY A 283 15.41 7.02 -8.63
N SER A 284 16.06 6.90 -9.77
CA SER A 284 17.21 6.01 -9.97
C SER A 284 18.51 6.75 -9.71
N SER A 285 19.50 6.08 -9.12
CA SER A 285 20.88 6.54 -9.03
C SER A 285 21.78 5.96 -10.14
N LEU A 286 21.19 5.21 -11.07
CA LEU A 286 21.93 4.60 -12.18
C LEU A 286 22.54 5.68 -13.07
N SER A 287 23.80 5.51 -13.42
CA SER A 287 24.56 6.38 -14.33
C SER A 287 25.37 5.55 -15.30
N ARG A 288 25.27 5.88 -16.58
CA ARG A 288 26.03 5.31 -17.68
C ARG A 288 26.71 6.44 -18.45
N LYS A 289 28.03 6.32 -18.69
CA LYS A 289 28.78 7.35 -19.40
C LYS A 289 28.19 7.65 -20.77
N GLY A 290 27.90 8.90 -21.04
CA GLY A 290 27.37 9.39 -22.31
C GLY A 290 25.89 9.09 -22.55
N TYR A 291 25.18 8.60 -21.54
CA TYR A 291 23.76 8.24 -21.66
C TYR A 291 22.98 8.72 -20.43
N TYR A 292 21.71 9.00 -20.62
CA TYR A 292 20.77 9.22 -19.51
C TYR A 292 19.69 8.16 -19.51
N LEU A 293 19.22 7.83 -18.33
CA LEU A 293 18.09 6.90 -18.13
C LEU A 293 16.78 7.63 -18.46
N SER A 294 16.17 7.29 -19.60
CA SER A 294 14.89 7.87 -20.02
C SER A 294 13.70 7.24 -19.33
N GLY A 295 13.82 5.99 -18.93
CA GLY A 295 12.75 5.24 -18.27
C GLY A 295 13.04 3.75 -18.22
N TRP A 296 11.97 3.00 -18.13
CA TRP A 296 11.95 1.55 -17.98
C TRP A 296 11.01 0.90 -18.98
N ASN A 297 11.31 -0.28 -19.43
CA ASN A 297 10.42 -1.08 -20.27
C ASN A 297 10.18 -2.45 -19.64
N THR A 298 9.04 -3.07 -19.94
CA THR A 298 8.72 -4.44 -19.49
C THR A 298 9.41 -5.52 -20.31
N LYS A 299 10.12 -5.17 -21.38
CA LYS A 299 10.92 -6.06 -22.21
C LYS A 299 12.27 -5.43 -22.54
N SER A 300 13.30 -6.26 -22.63
CA SER A 300 14.66 -5.83 -22.94
C SER A 300 14.86 -5.28 -24.35
N ASP A 301 13.97 -5.65 -25.28
CA ASP A 301 14.00 -5.23 -26.70
C ASP A 301 13.17 -3.98 -26.98
N ASP A 302 12.71 -3.29 -25.94
CA ASP A 302 11.88 -2.07 -25.99
C ASP A 302 10.48 -2.25 -26.62
N THR A 303 10.08 -3.48 -26.95
CA THR A 303 8.76 -3.77 -27.54
C THR A 303 7.64 -3.85 -26.49
N GLY A 304 7.98 -3.80 -25.21
CA GLY A 304 7.05 -3.86 -24.10
C GLY A 304 6.39 -2.52 -23.76
N LYS A 305 5.89 -2.44 -22.56
CA LYS A 305 5.30 -1.19 -22.06
C LYS A 305 6.37 -0.30 -21.43
N PHE A 306 6.48 0.92 -21.95
CA PHE A 306 7.38 1.93 -21.43
C PHE A 306 6.78 2.65 -20.21
N TYR A 307 7.64 2.93 -19.24
CA TYR A 307 7.36 3.74 -18.07
C TYR A 307 8.48 4.76 -17.87
N SER A 308 8.15 6.04 -17.83
CA SER A 308 9.14 7.06 -17.47
C SER A 308 9.65 6.86 -16.04
N THR A 309 10.80 7.43 -15.73
CA THR A 309 11.31 7.45 -14.35
C THR A 309 10.28 8.07 -13.40
N MET A 310 10.18 7.54 -12.16
CA MET A 310 9.22 7.97 -11.14
C MET A 310 7.73 7.84 -11.51
N SER A 311 7.38 7.12 -12.58
CA SER A 311 5.98 6.88 -12.93
C SER A 311 5.31 5.89 -12.00
N VAL A 312 3.97 5.83 -12.07
CA VAL A 312 3.18 4.83 -11.37
C VAL A 312 3.04 3.61 -12.26
N VAL A 313 3.44 2.45 -11.73
CA VAL A 313 3.39 1.16 -12.43
C VAL A 313 2.35 0.23 -11.83
N ASP A 314 1.74 -0.57 -12.67
CA ASP A 314 0.93 -1.74 -12.33
C ASP A 314 1.45 -2.88 -13.21
N LEU A 315 2.15 -3.83 -12.58
CA LEU A 315 2.87 -4.87 -13.26
C LEU A 315 2.26 -6.23 -12.98
N THR A 316 2.43 -7.14 -13.92
CA THR A 316 2.10 -8.55 -13.74
C THR A 316 3.41 -9.32 -13.65
N PRO A 317 3.63 -10.09 -12.57
CA PRO A 317 4.83 -10.93 -12.46
C PRO A 317 4.83 -12.05 -13.51
N ASP A 318 6.01 -12.52 -13.81
CA ASP A 318 6.23 -13.73 -14.58
C ASP A 318 6.03 -15.01 -13.74
N ASP A 319 6.35 -16.17 -14.33
CA ASP A 319 6.22 -17.48 -13.66
C ASP A 319 7.22 -17.68 -12.49
N SER A 320 8.11 -16.75 -12.24
CA SER A 320 9.03 -16.77 -11.11
C SER A 320 8.63 -15.80 -9.97
N GLY A 321 7.47 -15.17 -10.06
CA GLY A 321 6.99 -14.17 -9.11
C GLY A 321 7.71 -12.83 -9.20
N LYS A 322 8.33 -12.54 -10.34
CA LYS A 322 9.08 -11.32 -10.56
C LYS A 322 8.51 -10.53 -11.73
N ALA A 323 8.53 -9.24 -11.60
CA ALA A 323 8.34 -8.33 -12.72
C ALA A 323 9.67 -7.61 -13.00
N VAL A 324 10.22 -7.81 -14.17
CA VAL A 324 11.50 -7.18 -14.55
C VAL A 324 11.21 -5.88 -15.29
N LEU A 325 11.90 -4.82 -14.90
CA LEU A 325 11.93 -3.54 -15.59
C LEU A 325 13.33 -3.31 -16.16
N TYR A 326 13.41 -3.22 -17.48
CA TYR A 326 14.63 -3.03 -18.23
C TYR A 326 14.90 -1.56 -18.46
N ALA A 327 16.09 -1.09 -18.14
CA ALA A 327 16.49 0.30 -18.32
C ALA A 327 16.50 0.69 -19.80
N ILE A 328 15.96 1.85 -20.12
CA ILE A 328 16.03 2.46 -21.45
C ILE A 328 16.98 3.63 -21.39
N TRP A 329 18.12 3.45 -22.03
CA TRP A 329 19.16 4.42 -22.13
C TRP A 329 19.04 5.23 -23.42
N GLN A 330 19.13 6.54 -23.32
CA GLN A 330 19.23 7.44 -24.47
C GLN A 330 20.58 8.14 -24.44
N PRO A 331 21.25 8.24 -25.60
CA PRO A 331 22.49 9.00 -25.66
C PRO A 331 22.24 10.47 -25.28
N ILE A 332 23.19 11.08 -24.63
CA ILE A 332 23.13 12.51 -24.33
C ILE A 332 23.35 13.31 -25.59
N PHE A 333 22.83 14.52 -25.61
CA PHE A 333 23.24 15.57 -26.53
C PHE A 333 24.03 16.64 -25.76
N TYR A 334 24.98 17.25 -26.46
CA TYR A 334 25.82 18.32 -25.93
C TYR A 334 26.09 19.35 -27.03
N GLU A 335 26.40 20.53 -26.64
CA GLU A 335 26.68 21.65 -27.56
C GLU A 335 28.18 21.86 -27.66
N VAL A 336 28.70 22.07 -28.87
CA VAL A 336 30.11 22.39 -29.10
C VAL A 336 30.19 23.82 -29.60
N HIS A 337 31.00 24.63 -28.92
CA HIS A 337 31.35 25.99 -29.32
C HIS A 337 32.75 26.02 -29.91
N LEU A 338 32.88 26.56 -31.11
CA LEU A 338 34.14 26.63 -31.83
C LEU A 338 34.61 28.06 -31.92
N TYR A 339 35.69 28.37 -31.20
CA TYR A 339 36.30 29.68 -31.17
C TYR A 339 37.47 29.78 -32.16
N CYS A 340 37.65 30.98 -32.78
CA CYS A 340 38.71 31.21 -33.72
C CYS A 340 40.11 31.16 -33.12
N ASN A 341 40.28 31.55 -31.86
CA ASN A 341 41.58 31.57 -31.15
C ASN A 341 42.73 32.07 -32.02
N LYS A 342 42.60 33.30 -32.55
CA LYS A 342 43.58 33.91 -33.43
C LYS A 342 44.95 33.94 -32.76
N PRO A 343 46.07 33.47 -33.43
CA PRO A 343 47.42 33.59 -32.90
C PRO A 343 47.80 35.02 -32.63
N GLU A 344 48.46 35.30 -31.49
CA GLU A 344 48.92 36.64 -31.09
C GLU A 344 49.94 37.22 -32.06
N GLU A 345 50.73 36.37 -32.70
CA GLU A 345 51.77 36.73 -33.66
C GLU A 345 51.22 37.25 -34.99
N SER A 346 49.89 37.01 -35.25
CA SER A 346 49.31 37.45 -36.51
C SER A 346 48.77 38.88 -36.40
N SER A 347 49.17 39.72 -37.32
CA SER A 347 48.60 41.09 -37.48
C SER A 347 47.34 41.13 -38.33
N GLU A 348 47.05 40.04 -39.06
CA GLU A 348 45.94 39.91 -39.99
C GLU A 348 44.58 39.85 -39.28
N MET A 349 43.57 40.34 -39.97
CA MET A 349 42.18 40.21 -39.48
C MET A 349 41.65 38.81 -39.77
N MET A 350 41.06 38.21 -38.76
CA MET A 350 40.30 36.96 -38.90
C MET A 350 39.08 37.21 -39.77
N LYS A 351 38.86 36.34 -40.78
CA LYS A 351 37.64 36.31 -41.56
C LYS A 351 36.72 35.22 -41.03
N ILE A 352 35.50 35.60 -40.71
CA ILE A 352 34.41 34.68 -40.36
C ILE A 352 33.74 34.25 -41.64
N ILE A 353 33.53 32.96 -41.84
CA ILE A 353 32.98 32.36 -43.04
C ILE A 353 31.55 31.89 -42.70
N ASP A 354 30.56 32.41 -43.43
CA ASP A 354 29.19 31.96 -43.28
C ASP A 354 29.06 30.47 -43.62
N ASN A 355 28.56 29.70 -42.65
CA ASN A 355 28.34 28.25 -42.77
C ASN A 355 26.96 27.91 -42.24
N SER A 356 26.07 27.48 -43.15
CA SER A 356 24.67 27.19 -42.84
C SER A 356 24.45 26.00 -41.88
N ASP A 357 25.46 25.16 -41.67
CA ASP A 357 25.39 23.99 -40.79
C ASP A 357 25.76 24.32 -39.35
N TRP A 358 26.17 25.57 -39.10
CA TRP A 358 26.64 26.09 -37.82
C TRP A 358 25.97 27.42 -37.48
N ASP A 359 25.55 27.58 -36.23
CA ASP A 359 25.00 28.84 -35.76
C ASP A 359 26.12 29.75 -35.28
N TRP A 360 26.21 30.98 -35.87
CA TRP A 360 27.18 31.99 -35.48
C TRP A 360 26.63 32.93 -34.39
N TYR A 361 27.31 33.02 -33.28
CA TYR A 361 27.01 33.93 -32.18
C TYR A 361 27.98 35.11 -32.19
N GLU A 362 27.52 36.24 -32.77
CA GLU A 362 28.36 37.41 -33.04
C GLU A 362 28.87 38.08 -31.76
N ASP A 363 28.04 38.22 -30.74
CA ASP A 363 28.38 38.87 -29.48
C ASP A 363 29.43 38.07 -28.67
N GLU A 364 29.40 36.75 -28.76
CA GLU A 364 30.27 35.82 -28.05
C GLU A 364 31.46 35.35 -28.88
N GLY A 365 31.40 35.44 -30.20
CA GLY A 365 32.48 35.15 -31.12
C GLY A 365 32.79 33.70 -31.35
N TYR A 366 31.78 32.84 -31.37
CA TYR A 366 31.93 31.44 -31.65
C TYR A 366 30.84 30.88 -32.59
N TYR A 367 31.12 29.73 -33.20
CA TYR A 367 30.14 28.90 -33.88
C TYR A 367 29.65 27.79 -32.96
N SER A 368 28.35 27.45 -33.00
CA SER A 368 27.74 26.41 -32.19
C SER A 368 27.05 25.37 -33.00
N ARG A 369 27.07 24.10 -32.53
CA ARG A 369 26.27 22.99 -33.06
C ARG A 369 26.09 21.93 -31.99
N PHE A 370 24.91 21.24 -32.01
CA PHE A 370 24.63 20.12 -31.14
C PHE A 370 25.17 18.80 -31.74
N TYR A 371 25.68 17.96 -30.84
CA TYR A 371 26.16 16.61 -31.13
C TYR A 371 25.50 15.59 -30.19
N THR A 372 25.39 14.36 -30.68
CA THR A 372 24.87 13.24 -29.93
C THR A 372 26.02 12.27 -29.58
N TYR A 373 26.04 11.80 -28.35
CA TYR A 373 27.03 10.83 -27.91
C TYR A 373 26.92 9.51 -28.70
N ASP A 374 28.02 8.88 -29.06
CA ASP A 374 28.12 7.64 -29.86
C ASP A 374 27.60 7.76 -31.30
N GLU A 375 27.13 8.90 -31.74
CA GLU A 375 26.83 9.17 -33.15
C GLU A 375 28.10 9.46 -33.93
N GLU A 376 28.20 8.93 -35.15
CA GLU A 376 29.27 9.27 -36.07
C GLU A 376 29.00 10.63 -36.69
N ASP A 377 29.89 11.62 -36.45
CA ASP A 377 29.83 12.96 -37.00
C ASP A 377 31.26 13.52 -37.09
N GLU A 378 31.41 14.72 -37.60
CA GLU A 378 32.69 15.39 -37.73
C GLU A 378 32.61 16.85 -37.26
N LEU A 379 33.73 17.38 -36.73
CA LEU A 379 33.91 18.78 -36.59
C LEU A 379 34.33 19.34 -37.98
N PRO A 380 33.95 20.58 -38.33
CA PRO A 380 34.34 21.19 -39.58
C PRO A 380 35.86 21.43 -39.63
N CYS A 381 36.43 21.44 -40.80
CA CYS A 381 37.77 21.99 -40.95
C CYS A 381 37.74 23.44 -40.48
N VAL A 382 38.81 23.92 -39.81
CA VAL A 382 38.87 25.32 -39.33
C VAL A 382 38.66 26.30 -40.49
N SER A 383 39.14 25.99 -41.68
CA SER A 383 38.99 26.79 -42.90
C SER A 383 37.55 26.92 -43.41
N GLN A 384 36.60 26.09 -42.90
CA GLN A 384 35.18 26.20 -43.24
C GLN A 384 34.47 27.24 -42.39
N LEU A 385 35.04 27.62 -41.23
CA LEU A 385 34.48 28.62 -40.31
C LEU A 385 35.31 29.88 -40.21
N TYR A 386 36.65 29.74 -40.25
CA TYR A 386 37.61 30.81 -40.07
C TYR A 386 38.70 30.80 -41.10
N SER A 387 39.11 31.95 -41.55
CA SER A 387 40.24 32.11 -42.44
C SER A 387 41.20 33.17 -41.94
N LEU A 388 42.47 32.83 -41.87
CA LEU A 388 43.54 33.76 -41.46
C LEU A 388 44.70 33.69 -42.46
N THR A 389 44.99 34.81 -43.10
CA THR A 389 46.07 34.88 -44.11
C THR A 389 47.38 34.50 -43.46
N GLY A 390 48.17 33.66 -44.16
CA GLY A 390 49.46 33.21 -43.66
C GLY A 390 49.43 32.06 -42.66
N TRP A 391 48.27 31.57 -42.31
CA TRP A 391 48.09 30.50 -41.35
C TRP A 391 47.18 29.41 -41.88
N THR A 392 47.42 28.21 -41.43
CA THR A 392 46.59 27.02 -41.75
C THR A 392 45.94 26.50 -40.43
N GLY A 393 44.64 26.42 -40.39
CA GLY A 393 43.93 25.78 -39.30
C GLY A 393 44.07 24.25 -39.38
N LEU A 394 44.50 23.64 -38.29
CA LEU A 394 44.77 22.20 -38.21
C LEU A 394 43.58 21.42 -37.69
N GLY A 395 42.89 21.95 -36.71
CA GLY A 395 41.79 21.31 -36.00
C GLY A 395 41.38 22.11 -34.76
N TRP A 396 40.79 21.41 -33.81
CA TRP A 396 40.18 22.01 -32.63
C TRP A 396 40.73 21.39 -31.36
N GLU A 397 40.92 22.17 -30.33
CA GLU A 397 41.44 21.71 -29.04
C GLU A 397 40.62 22.31 -27.90
N THR A 398 40.26 21.48 -26.91
CA THR A 398 39.66 21.90 -25.67
C THR A 398 40.70 22.46 -24.71
N GLU A 399 40.25 23.16 -23.64
CA GLU A 399 41.18 23.69 -22.62
C GLU A 399 42.01 22.58 -21.93
N ASP A 400 41.46 21.37 -21.81
CA ASP A 400 42.15 20.21 -21.20
C ASP A 400 43.11 19.50 -22.16
N GLY A 401 43.26 19.98 -23.41
CA GLY A 401 44.17 19.45 -24.41
C GLY A 401 43.61 18.32 -25.26
N THR A 402 42.28 18.06 -25.22
CA THR A 402 41.66 17.12 -26.15
C THR A 402 41.63 17.71 -27.56
N TYR A 403 42.42 17.14 -28.48
CA TYR A 403 42.52 17.57 -29.89
C TYR A 403 41.64 16.72 -30.82
N VAL A 404 40.94 17.43 -31.73
CA VAL A 404 40.12 16.80 -32.80
C VAL A 404 40.50 17.42 -34.13
N GLU A 405 40.89 16.59 -35.10
CA GLU A 405 41.16 17.02 -36.47
C GLU A 405 39.84 17.39 -37.16
N GLY A 406 39.78 18.52 -37.82
CA GLY A 406 38.59 18.95 -38.56
C GLY A 406 38.38 18.14 -39.85
N GLY A 407 37.12 17.83 -40.19
CA GLY A 407 36.75 17.08 -41.38
C GLY A 407 37.05 15.60 -41.32
N VAL A 408 37.26 15.04 -40.13
CA VAL A 408 37.49 13.63 -39.91
C VAL A 408 36.28 13.00 -39.18
N PRO A 409 35.49 12.17 -39.87
CA PRO A 409 34.33 11.53 -39.25
C PRO A 409 34.73 10.54 -38.13
N GLY A 410 33.91 10.54 -37.05
CA GLY A 410 34.10 9.61 -35.95
C GLY A 410 33.13 9.87 -34.81
N LYS A 411 33.21 9.06 -33.77
CA LYS A 411 32.46 9.28 -32.55
C LYS A 411 33.21 10.32 -31.70
N LEU A 412 32.71 11.55 -31.70
CA LEU A 412 33.39 12.64 -31.02
C LEU A 412 33.42 12.51 -29.50
N ASN A 413 32.30 12.12 -28.90
CA ASN A 413 32.16 11.83 -27.45
C ASN A 413 32.85 12.81 -26.51
N LEU A 414 32.73 14.12 -26.82
CA LEU A 414 33.47 15.20 -26.15
C LEU A 414 32.89 15.54 -24.76
N ALA A 415 31.66 15.10 -24.48
CA ALA A 415 31.02 15.29 -23.18
C ALA A 415 30.37 14.00 -22.68
N ASP A 416 30.14 13.91 -21.38
CA ASP A 416 29.48 12.77 -20.72
C ASP A 416 28.23 13.16 -19.91
N LYS A 417 27.82 14.43 -19.99
CA LYS A 417 26.64 14.97 -19.29
C LYS A 417 25.65 15.57 -20.27
N LEU A 418 24.37 15.30 -20.07
CA LEU A 418 23.29 15.85 -20.87
C LEU A 418 23.30 17.39 -20.83
N GLY A 419 23.26 18.00 -22.01
CA GLY A 419 23.23 19.44 -22.16
C GLY A 419 24.56 20.14 -21.77
N ALA A 420 25.65 19.39 -21.74
CA ALA A 420 26.98 20.02 -21.54
C ALA A 420 27.36 20.92 -22.71
N VAL A 421 28.16 21.92 -22.44
CA VAL A 421 28.80 22.77 -23.43
C VAL A 421 30.28 22.43 -23.46
N VAL A 422 30.83 22.26 -24.66
CA VAL A 422 32.25 21.97 -24.89
C VAL A 422 32.84 23.10 -25.72
N ASP A 423 33.68 23.89 -25.09
CA ASP A 423 34.40 24.97 -25.75
C ASP A 423 35.68 24.41 -26.39
N MET A 424 35.89 24.69 -27.67
CA MET A 424 37.06 24.29 -28.42
C MET A 424 37.64 25.48 -29.19
N SER A 425 38.93 25.58 -29.21
CA SER A 425 39.69 26.64 -29.87
C SER A 425 40.38 26.10 -31.13
N ALA A 426 40.38 26.90 -32.17
CA ALA A 426 41.10 26.54 -33.37
C ALA A 426 42.61 26.48 -33.10
N VAL A 427 43.25 25.44 -33.62
CA VAL A 427 44.71 25.24 -33.60
C VAL A 427 45.27 25.70 -34.93
N TRP A 428 46.16 26.67 -34.91
CA TRP A 428 46.75 27.26 -36.10
C TRP A 428 48.18 26.89 -36.23
N LYS A 429 48.63 26.78 -37.50
CA LYS A 429 50.03 26.58 -37.92
C LYS A 429 50.41 27.69 -38.90
N GLU A 430 51.51 28.37 -38.61
CA GLU A 430 52.07 29.37 -39.51
C GLU A 430 52.50 28.72 -40.84
N ASN A 431 52.12 29.32 -41.95
CA ASN A 431 52.55 28.87 -43.29
C ASN A 431 53.99 29.29 -43.55
N ILE A 432 54.75 28.35 -43.94
CA ILE A 432 56.17 28.59 -44.33
C ILE A 432 56.26 28.69 -45.82
N TYR A 433 56.89 29.73 -46.26
CA TYR A 433 57.11 30.03 -47.67
C TYR A 433 58.57 29.90 -48.03
N ASN A 434 58.79 29.41 -49.22
CA ASN A 434 60.14 29.38 -49.84
C ASN A 434 60.18 30.51 -50.85
N ILE A 435 61.01 31.55 -50.57
CA ILE A 435 61.32 32.63 -51.50
C ILE A 435 62.54 32.16 -52.25
N ASN A 436 62.39 31.82 -53.51
CA ASN A 436 63.51 31.50 -54.37
C ASN A 436 63.99 32.80 -55.04
N ILE A 437 65.25 33.14 -54.81
CA ILE A 437 65.88 34.29 -55.41
C ILE A 437 66.62 33.80 -56.65
N ASP A 438 66.19 34.27 -57.81
CA ASP A 438 66.85 34.00 -59.08
C ASP A 438 67.83 35.12 -59.40
N SER A 439 69.13 34.86 -59.36
CA SER A 439 70.22 35.82 -59.61
C SER A 439 70.35 36.21 -61.06
N ASN A 440 69.49 35.59 -61.95
CA ASN A 440 69.53 35.83 -63.42
C ASN A 440 70.96 35.84 -64.02
N GLY A 441 71.82 34.89 -63.56
CA GLY A 441 73.19 34.79 -63.96
C GLY A 441 73.74 33.37 -64.02
N GLU A 442 74.79 33.11 -64.84
CA GLU A 442 75.38 31.79 -65.02
C GLU A 442 76.25 31.36 -63.82
N TYR A 443 76.53 32.22 -62.86
CA TYR A 443 77.52 32.01 -61.80
C TYR A 443 77.04 31.89 -60.40
N ASP A 444 75.72 31.87 -60.22
CA ASP A 444 75.16 31.82 -58.84
C ASP A 444 74.12 30.73 -58.73
N ALA A 445 74.28 29.91 -57.72
CA ALA A 445 73.23 29.01 -57.29
C ALA A 445 72.21 29.88 -56.55
N GLY A 446 71.02 30.04 -57.15
CA GLY A 446 69.89 30.76 -56.51
C GLY A 446 69.79 30.41 -55.05
N SER A 447 69.60 31.41 -54.21
CA SER A 447 69.40 31.22 -52.78
C SER A 447 67.89 31.11 -52.46
N THR A 448 67.53 30.23 -51.49
CA THR A 448 66.19 30.06 -51.01
C THR A 448 66.13 30.58 -49.59
N ILE A 449 65.20 31.52 -49.32
CA ILE A 449 64.89 32.01 -47.97
C ILE A 449 63.67 31.24 -47.54
N ILE A 450 63.71 30.60 -46.37
CA ILE A 450 62.57 29.94 -45.73
C ILE A 450 62.05 30.92 -44.70
N THR A 451 60.77 31.33 -44.82
CA THR A 451 60.23 32.38 -43.98
C THR A 451 58.76 32.07 -43.64
N GLY A 452 58.32 32.55 -42.51
CA GLY A 452 56.89 32.63 -42.17
C GLY A 452 56.23 33.84 -42.85
N TYR A 453 54.88 33.86 -42.73
CA TYR A 453 54.11 35.02 -43.18
C TYR A 453 54.44 36.27 -42.35
N GLU A 454 54.52 37.41 -42.96
CA GLU A 454 54.86 38.70 -42.32
C GLU A 454 56.21 38.74 -41.56
N LYS A 455 57.11 37.82 -41.77
CA LYS A 455 58.48 37.85 -41.23
C LYS A 455 59.36 38.70 -42.08
N GLU A 456 60.04 39.63 -41.44
CA GLU A 456 61.12 40.33 -42.12
C GLU A 456 62.31 39.40 -42.34
N ASN A 457 62.90 39.45 -43.52
CA ASN A 457 64.04 38.64 -43.86
C ASN A 457 65.10 39.52 -44.53
N GLU A 458 66.33 39.32 -44.14
CA GLU A 458 67.42 39.93 -44.83
C GLU A 458 67.66 39.28 -46.21
N LEU A 459 67.66 40.05 -47.24
CA LEU A 459 68.02 39.54 -48.55
C LEU A 459 69.50 39.21 -48.58
N PRO A 460 69.94 38.16 -49.28
CA PRO A 460 71.36 37.87 -49.44
C PRO A 460 72.04 38.98 -50.20
N ASP A 461 73.32 39.05 -50.00
CA ASP A 461 74.16 40.04 -50.73
C ASP A 461 73.96 39.91 -52.25
N PRO A 462 73.94 41.03 -53.00
CA PRO A 462 73.79 41.02 -54.44
C PRO A 462 74.79 40.08 -55.09
N PRO A 463 74.34 39.19 -56.04
CA PRO A 463 75.28 38.31 -56.73
C PRO A 463 76.25 39.09 -57.58
N LEU A 464 77.50 38.61 -57.57
CA LEU A 464 78.51 39.21 -58.40
C LEU A 464 78.46 38.62 -59.81
N ARG A 465 78.30 39.54 -60.81
CA ARG A 465 78.36 39.19 -62.21
C ARG A 465 79.38 39.93 -62.92
N PRO A 466 80.53 39.36 -63.43
CA PRO A 466 81.57 40.09 -64.11
C PRO A 466 81.07 40.96 -65.25
N GLY A 467 81.33 42.28 -65.22
CA GLY A 467 80.91 43.24 -66.26
C GLY A 467 79.47 43.79 -66.11
N TYR A 468 78.82 43.50 -64.99
CA TYR A 468 77.44 44.01 -64.68
C TYR A 468 77.41 44.56 -63.26
N ASP A 469 76.61 45.57 -63.06
CA ASP A 469 76.29 46.13 -61.77
C ASP A 469 74.86 45.63 -61.36
N PHE A 470 74.62 45.47 -60.06
CA PHE A 470 73.34 45.17 -59.54
C PHE A 470 72.58 46.46 -59.29
N ASP A 471 71.38 46.63 -59.95
CA ASP A 471 70.53 47.83 -59.82
C ASP A 471 69.46 47.70 -58.73
#